data_3408d5cac6d9ba34bce4b3250c1bfd36
#
_entry.id   3408d5cac6d9ba34bce4b3250c1bfd36
#
_cell.length_a   1.000
_cell.length_b   1.000
_cell.length_c   1.000
_cell.angle_alpha   90.00
_cell.angle_beta   90.00
_cell.angle_gamma   90.00
#
_symmetry.space_group_name_H-M   'P 1'
#
loop_
_entity.id
_entity.type
_entity.pdbx_description
1 polymer ?
#
loop_
_entity_poly.entity_id
_entity_poly.type
_entity_poly.pdbx_seq_one_letter_code
_entity_poly.pdbx_strand_id
1 'polypeptide(L)'
;MTFNLDNRRKKRQDAIREEIVMSLPGFINQMLLLMDSGMILSDAFRNIASEYEKLPERERNFFTEKVAEIAADSERTDTGVINGFYHFACGYGIKELDKTANYLYENKNRGTELFDSLSELAEDLWEERKRLCMEKIKKSELKMSFPLAIMLISLILMTSAPALMQIT
;
A
#
# COMPACT_ATOMS: atom_id res chain seq x y z
N MET A 1 13.47 27.83 8.32
CA MET A 1 12.80 26.85 9.20
C MET A 1 11.65 26.08 8.53
N THR A 2 11.09 26.55 7.42
CA THR A 2 9.98 25.97 6.66
C THR A 2 10.35 24.71 5.84
N PHE A 3 11.54 24.62 5.29
CA PHE A 3 12.01 23.50 4.44
C PHE A 3 12.05 22.14 5.15
N ASN A 4 12.29 22.13 6.45
CA ASN A 4 12.34 20.87 7.23
C ASN A 4 10.94 20.31 7.57
N LEU A 5 9.94 21.18 7.65
CA LEU A 5 8.54 20.79 7.91
C LEU A 5 7.88 20.19 6.66
N ASP A 6 8.16 20.77 5.48
CA ASP A 6 7.65 20.25 4.20
C ASP A 6 8.22 18.86 3.87
N ASN A 7 9.50 18.64 4.16
CA ASN A 7 10.14 17.35 3.93
C ASN A 7 9.59 16.25 4.88
N ARG A 8 9.25 16.61 6.12
CA ARG A 8 8.61 15.68 7.06
C ARG A 8 7.17 15.36 6.67
N ARG A 9 6.40 16.34 6.19
CA ARG A 9 5.03 16.14 5.70
C ARG A 9 5.02 15.22 4.49
N LYS A 10 5.90 15.49 3.51
CA LYS A 10 6.04 14.65 2.32
C LYS A 10 6.41 13.21 2.66
N LYS A 11 7.40 12.99 3.53
CA LYS A 11 7.76 11.64 3.99
C LYS A 11 6.60 10.90 4.67
N ARG A 12 5.78 11.61 5.46
CA ARG A 12 4.61 11.02 6.11
C ARG A 12 3.52 10.67 5.08
N GLN A 13 3.29 11.52 4.10
CA GLN A 13 2.34 11.25 3.01
C GLN A 13 2.80 10.05 2.17
N ASP A 14 4.09 9.98 1.83
CA ASP A 14 4.65 8.85 1.09
C ASP A 14 4.51 7.54 1.88
N ALA A 15 4.73 7.57 3.19
CA ALA A 15 4.54 6.39 4.06
C ALA A 15 3.07 5.93 4.12
N ILE A 16 2.13 6.88 4.30
CA ILE A 16 0.69 6.58 4.30
C ILE A 16 0.25 6.01 2.94
N ARG A 17 0.71 6.61 1.85
CA ARG A 17 0.43 6.10 0.51
C ARG A 17 0.90 4.66 0.35
N GLU A 18 2.12 4.38 0.80
CA GLU A 18 2.70 3.05 0.72
C GLU A 18 1.90 2.02 1.53
N GLU A 19 1.52 2.36 2.76
CA GLU A 19 0.68 1.49 3.60
C GLU A 19 -0.66 1.18 2.94
N ILE A 20 -1.32 2.19 2.38
CA ILE A 20 -2.61 2.02 1.68
C ILE A 20 -2.44 1.10 0.47
N VAL A 21 -1.49 1.37 -0.43
CA VAL A 21 -1.28 0.58 -1.65
C VAL A 21 -0.89 -0.87 -1.33
N MET A 22 -0.15 -1.08 -0.24
CA MET A 22 0.23 -2.42 0.21
C MET A 22 -0.92 -3.21 0.84
N SER A 23 -1.87 -2.53 1.49
CA SER A 23 -3.01 -3.16 2.17
C SER A 23 -4.22 -3.38 1.25
N LEU A 24 -4.37 -2.53 0.24
CA LEU A 24 -5.54 -2.48 -0.63
C LEU A 24 -5.84 -3.80 -1.37
N PRO A 25 -4.85 -4.52 -1.96
CA PRO A 25 -5.12 -5.80 -2.63
C PRO A 25 -5.68 -6.86 -1.68
N GLY A 26 -5.15 -6.92 -0.46
CA GLY A 26 -5.63 -7.84 0.58
C GLY A 26 -7.07 -7.54 0.99
N PHE A 27 -7.41 -6.26 1.15
CA PHE A 27 -8.76 -5.80 1.44
C PHE A 27 -9.76 -6.19 0.34
N ILE A 28 -9.42 -5.94 -0.93
CA ILE A 28 -10.28 -6.29 -2.06
C ILE A 28 -10.47 -7.80 -2.18
N ASN A 29 -9.40 -8.60 -2.00
CA ASN A 29 -9.51 -10.06 -2.02
C ASN A 29 -10.42 -10.60 -0.92
N GLN A 30 -10.32 -10.06 0.30
CA GLN A 30 -11.23 -10.44 1.39
C GLN A 30 -12.69 -10.07 1.05
N MET A 31 -12.91 -8.91 0.44
CA MET A 31 -14.22 -8.47 0.00
C MET A 31 -14.79 -9.40 -1.06
N LEU A 32 -14.01 -9.75 -2.09
CA LEU A 32 -14.38 -10.72 -3.12
C LEU A 32 -14.76 -12.07 -2.53
N LEU A 33 -13.97 -12.60 -1.59
CA LEU A 33 -14.24 -13.88 -0.95
C LEU A 33 -15.58 -13.87 -0.18
N LEU A 34 -15.86 -12.80 0.54
CA LEU A 34 -17.11 -12.64 1.27
C LEU A 34 -18.32 -12.49 0.32
N MET A 35 -18.15 -11.74 -0.76
CA MET A 35 -19.19 -11.58 -1.78
C MET A 35 -19.45 -12.90 -2.54
N ASP A 36 -18.44 -13.70 -2.82
CA ASP A 36 -18.57 -15.05 -3.42
C ASP A 36 -19.36 -15.99 -2.52
N SER A 37 -19.26 -15.83 -1.20
CA SER A 37 -20.09 -16.56 -0.23
C SER A 37 -21.55 -16.08 -0.16
N GLY A 38 -21.94 -15.07 -0.96
CA GLY A 38 -23.28 -14.50 -1.02
C GLY A 38 -23.52 -13.28 -0.11
N MET A 39 -22.46 -12.75 0.52
CA MET A 39 -22.58 -11.55 1.35
C MET A 39 -22.71 -10.30 0.49
N ILE A 40 -23.56 -9.36 0.89
CA ILE A 40 -23.66 -8.07 0.18
C ILE A 40 -22.47 -7.17 0.51
N LEU A 41 -22.14 -6.28 -0.42
CA LEU A 41 -20.94 -5.41 -0.35
C LEU A 41 -20.78 -4.67 0.99
N SER A 42 -21.87 -4.07 1.51
CA SER A 42 -21.83 -3.30 2.75
C SER A 42 -21.56 -4.19 3.98
N ASP A 43 -22.09 -5.40 3.98
CA ASP A 43 -21.87 -6.35 5.08
C ASP A 43 -20.50 -6.98 5.00
N ALA A 44 -19.99 -7.26 3.79
CA ALA A 44 -18.62 -7.68 3.57
C ALA A 44 -17.62 -6.63 4.09
N PHE A 45 -17.86 -5.35 3.80
CA PHE A 45 -17.04 -4.26 4.31
C PHE A 45 -17.05 -4.22 5.85
N ARG A 46 -18.24 -4.28 6.49
CA ARG A 46 -18.35 -4.27 7.95
C ARG A 46 -17.68 -5.48 8.59
N ASN A 47 -17.79 -6.65 7.97
CA ASN A 47 -17.13 -7.86 8.45
C ASN A 47 -15.62 -7.70 8.48
N ILE A 48 -15.02 -7.20 7.38
CA ILE A 48 -13.59 -6.93 7.30
C ILE A 48 -13.17 -5.87 8.33
N ALA A 49 -13.93 -4.80 8.48
CA ALA A 49 -13.67 -3.75 9.46
C ALA A 49 -13.64 -4.30 10.89
N SER A 50 -14.60 -5.18 11.24
CA SER A 50 -14.63 -5.86 12.54
C SER A 50 -13.42 -6.76 12.77
N GLU A 51 -12.91 -7.44 11.74
CA GLU A 51 -11.67 -8.22 11.84
C GLU A 51 -10.45 -7.31 12.04
N TYR A 52 -10.41 -6.15 11.38
CA TYR A 52 -9.33 -5.18 11.55
C TYR A 52 -9.30 -4.56 12.96
N GLU A 53 -10.45 -4.37 13.61
CA GLU A 53 -10.49 -3.94 15.01
C GLU A 53 -9.87 -4.94 15.99
N LYS A 54 -9.94 -6.24 15.68
CA LYS A 54 -9.39 -7.31 16.51
C LYS A 54 -7.88 -7.52 16.33
N LEU A 55 -7.27 -6.90 15.32
CA LEU A 55 -5.85 -7.04 15.06
C LEU A 55 -5.01 -6.53 16.24
N PRO A 56 -3.92 -7.23 16.59
CA PRO A 56 -2.96 -6.73 17.58
C PRO A 56 -2.30 -5.43 17.09
N GLU A 57 -1.94 -4.53 17.99
CA GLU A 57 -1.37 -3.20 17.65
C GLU A 57 -0.23 -3.24 16.63
N ARG A 58 0.62 -4.25 16.67
CA ARG A 58 1.76 -4.36 15.75
C ARG A 58 1.36 -4.72 14.32
N GLU A 59 0.13 -5.20 14.10
CA GLU A 59 -0.40 -5.56 12.78
C GLU A 59 -1.36 -4.51 12.24
N ARG A 60 -1.75 -3.55 13.09
CA ARG A 60 -2.53 -2.39 12.68
C ARG A 60 -1.66 -1.44 11.86
N ASN A 61 -2.24 -0.92 10.81
CA ASN A 61 -1.66 0.14 10.01
C ASN A 61 -2.71 1.22 9.75
N PHE A 62 -2.28 2.32 9.18
CA PHE A 62 -3.15 3.46 8.91
C PHE A 62 -4.43 3.07 8.13
N PHE A 63 -4.29 2.18 7.13
CA PHE A 63 -5.42 1.74 6.31
C PHE A 63 -6.43 0.93 7.11
N THR A 64 -5.98 -0.06 7.89
CA THR A 64 -6.87 -0.90 8.72
C THR A 64 -7.60 -0.10 9.78
N GLU A 65 -6.94 0.87 10.41
CA GLU A 65 -7.56 1.78 11.38
C GLU A 65 -8.63 2.64 10.72
N LYS A 66 -8.37 3.17 9.52
CA LYS A 66 -9.35 3.99 8.80
C LYS A 66 -10.56 3.20 8.30
N VAL A 67 -10.38 1.96 7.87
CA VAL A 67 -11.49 1.09 7.49
C VAL A 67 -12.39 0.78 8.70
N ALA A 68 -11.81 0.49 9.87
CA ALA A 68 -12.55 0.28 11.10
C ALA A 68 -13.30 1.55 11.55
N GLU A 69 -12.66 2.72 11.52
CA GLU A 69 -13.25 4.03 11.83
C GLU A 69 -14.46 4.33 10.94
N ILE A 70 -14.34 4.11 9.61
CA ILE A 70 -15.42 4.32 8.65
C ILE A 70 -16.63 3.42 8.96
N ALA A 71 -16.41 2.17 9.31
CA ALA A 71 -17.48 1.26 9.67
C ALA A 71 -18.21 1.73 10.94
N ALA A 72 -17.47 2.11 11.99
CA ALA A 72 -18.01 2.61 13.24
C ALA A 72 -18.80 3.93 13.03
N ASP A 73 -18.27 4.86 12.23
CA ASP A 73 -18.94 6.12 11.94
C ASP A 73 -20.20 5.94 11.09
N SER A 74 -20.21 4.97 10.18
CA SER A 74 -21.37 4.67 9.35
C SER A 74 -22.56 4.14 10.16
N GLU A 75 -22.31 3.45 11.26
CA GLU A 75 -23.35 2.99 12.19
C GLU A 75 -23.98 4.15 12.98
N ARG A 76 -23.18 5.19 13.27
CA ARG A 76 -23.64 6.35 14.04
C ARG A 76 -24.40 7.38 13.21
N THR A 77 -24.05 7.52 11.93
CA THR A 77 -24.51 8.63 11.07
C THR A 77 -25.52 8.21 10.01
N ASP A 78 -25.91 6.93 9.96
CA ASP A 78 -26.74 6.34 8.89
C ASP A 78 -26.16 6.56 7.47
N THR A 79 -24.89 6.93 7.42
CA THR A 79 -24.15 7.08 6.16
C THR A 79 -23.60 5.73 5.76
N GLY A 80 -23.96 5.22 4.59
CA GLY A 80 -23.49 3.89 4.16
C GLY A 80 -21.94 3.80 4.14
N VAL A 81 -21.39 2.66 4.57
CA VAL A 81 -19.94 2.42 4.67
C VAL A 81 -19.19 2.71 3.37
N ILE A 82 -19.81 2.44 2.21
CA ILE A 82 -19.22 2.71 0.90
C ILE A 82 -19.09 4.20 0.62
N ASN A 83 -20.06 5.00 1.07
CA ASN A 83 -19.96 6.45 0.96
C ASN A 83 -18.83 6.98 1.85
N GLY A 84 -18.71 6.48 3.08
CA GLY A 84 -17.61 6.82 3.99
C GLY A 84 -16.26 6.49 3.38
N PHE A 85 -16.11 5.32 2.79
CA PHE A 85 -14.88 4.90 2.11
C PHE A 85 -14.55 5.78 0.89
N TYR A 86 -15.56 6.17 0.13
CA TYR A 86 -15.40 7.10 -0.99
C TYR A 86 -14.88 8.47 -0.52
N HIS A 87 -15.49 9.05 0.52
CA HIS A 87 -15.02 10.32 1.10
C HIS A 87 -13.59 10.23 1.65
N PHE A 88 -13.25 9.14 2.29
CA PHE A 88 -11.89 8.87 2.73
C PHE A 88 -10.91 8.89 1.57
N ALA A 89 -11.21 8.21 0.47
CA ALA A 89 -10.36 8.16 -0.71
C ALA A 89 -10.12 9.57 -1.28
N CYS A 90 -11.18 10.32 -1.52
CA CYS A 90 -11.11 11.70 -2.03
C CYS A 90 -10.22 12.61 -1.16
N GLY A 91 -10.12 12.35 0.14
CA GLY A 91 -9.32 13.14 1.07
C GLY A 91 -7.81 12.95 0.93
N TYR A 92 -7.35 11.82 0.36
CA TYR A 92 -5.93 11.49 0.27
C TYR A 92 -5.35 11.60 -1.14
N GLY A 93 -6.18 11.58 -2.20
CA GLY A 93 -5.75 11.72 -3.60
C GLY A 93 -4.76 10.62 -4.04
N ILE A 94 -4.90 9.42 -3.52
CA ILE A 94 -4.09 8.24 -3.89
C ILE A 94 -4.81 7.53 -5.01
N LYS A 95 -4.21 7.51 -6.20
CA LYS A 95 -4.81 7.00 -7.44
C LYS A 95 -5.43 5.60 -7.30
N GLU A 96 -4.73 4.70 -6.64
CA GLU A 96 -5.14 3.32 -6.43
C GLU A 96 -6.36 3.23 -5.49
N LEU A 97 -6.36 4.04 -4.44
CA LEU A 97 -7.46 4.16 -3.48
C LEU A 97 -8.67 4.82 -4.13
N ASP A 98 -8.47 5.92 -4.87
CA ASP A 98 -9.53 6.63 -5.60
C ASP A 98 -10.20 5.72 -6.63
N LYS A 99 -9.40 4.97 -7.42
CA LYS A 99 -9.90 3.99 -8.38
C LYS A 99 -10.80 2.96 -7.68
N THR A 100 -10.30 2.38 -6.60
CA THR A 100 -11.04 1.38 -5.80
C THR A 100 -12.35 1.95 -5.24
N ALA A 101 -12.29 3.12 -4.62
CA ALA A 101 -13.45 3.74 -4.01
C ALA A 101 -14.53 4.12 -5.03
N ASN A 102 -14.12 4.62 -6.20
CA ASN A 102 -15.04 4.90 -7.32
C ASN A 102 -15.72 3.61 -7.81
N TYR A 103 -14.97 2.52 -8.01
CA TYR A 103 -15.55 1.24 -8.43
C TYR A 103 -16.60 0.72 -7.43
N LEU A 104 -16.28 0.75 -6.13
CA LEU A 104 -17.22 0.34 -5.08
C LEU A 104 -18.45 1.24 -5.03
N TYR A 105 -18.27 2.55 -5.16
CA TYR A 105 -19.35 3.53 -5.08
C TYR A 105 -20.31 3.43 -6.27
N GLU A 106 -19.79 3.35 -7.49
CA GLU A 106 -20.60 3.31 -8.71
C GLU A 106 -21.35 1.98 -8.87
N ASN A 107 -20.76 0.89 -8.41
CA ASN A 107 -21.30 -0.45 -8.61
C ASN A 107 -21.95 -1.07 -7.36
N LYS A 108 -22.12 -0.32 -6.28
CA LYS A 108 -22.67 -0.83 -5.00
C LYS A 108 -24.01 -1.56 -5.09
N ASN A 109 -24.77 -1.32 -6.15
CA ASN A 109 -26.09 -1.94 -6.39
C ASN A 109 -26.07 -2.99 -7.52
N ARG A 110 -24.89 -3.34 -8.07
CA ARG A 110 -24.76 -4.19 -9.26
C ARG A 110 -24.03 -5.51 -8.96
N GLY A 111 -24.48 -6.29 -8.03
CA GLY A 111 -23.90 -7.53 -7.51
C GLY A 111 -22.88 -8.29 -8.38
N THR A 112 -23.30 -8.96 -9.45
CA THR A 112 -22.38 -9.78 -10.30
C THR A 112 -21.41 -8.95 -11.13
N GLU A 113 -21.83 -7.84 -11.72
CA GLU A 113 -20.96 -6.95 -12.49
C GLU A 113 -19.89 -6.31 -11.60
N LEU A 114 -20.21 -6.06 -10.33
CA LEU A 114 -19.27 -5.57 -9.34
C LEU A 114 -18.18 -6.62 -9.06
N PHE A 115 -18.55 -7.90 -8.92
CA PHE A 115 -17.62 -8.97 -8.63
C PHE A 115 -16.54 -9.09 -9.73
N ASP A 116 -16.96 -9.13 -10.99
CA ASP A 116 -16.04 -9.20 -12.14
C ASP A 116 -15.09 -8.00 -12.20
N SER A 117 -15.64 -6.79 -12.01
CA SER A 117 -14.86 -5.54 -12.01
C SER A 117 -13.88 -5.46 -10.83
N LEU A 118 -14.26 -5.97 -9.65
CA LEU A 118 -13.37 -6.03 -8.50
C LEU A 118 -12.28 -7.07 -8.66
N SER A 119 -12.56 -8.17 -9.35
CA SER A 119 -11.55 -9.20 -9.65
C SER A 119 -10.44 -8.65 -10.56
N GLU A 120 -10.81 -7.92 -11.61
CA GLU A 120 -9.85 -7.24 -12.48
C GLU A 120 -9.05 -6.17 -11.71
N LEU A 121 -9.74 -5.40 -10.89
CA LEU A 121 -9.08 -4.39 -10.04
C LEU A 121 -8.10 -5.01 -9.05
N ALA A 122 -8.43 -6.17 -8.47
CA ALA A 122 -7.55 -6.88 -7.56
C ALA A 122 -6.24 -7.29 -8.24
N GLU A 123 -6.30 -7.77 -9.49
CA GLU A 123 -5.12 -8.13 -10.28
C GLU A 123 -4.21 -6.91 -10.53
N ASP A 124 -4.78 -5.79 -10.98
CA ASP A 124 -4.06 -4.52 -11.16
C ASP A 124 -3.34 -4.06 -9.86
N LEU A 125 -4.03 -4.16 -8.72
CA LEU A 125 -3.48 -3.79 -7.42
C LEU A 125 -2.35 -4.72 -6.95
N TRP A 126 -2.43 -6.02 -7.28
CA TRP A 126 -1.35 -6.97 -7.01
C TRP A 126 -0.10 -6.67 -7.83
N GLU A 127 -0.25 -6.30 -9.10
CA GLU A 127 0.87 -5.88 -9.95
C GLU A 127 1.54 -4.63 -9.40
N GLU A 128 0.77 -3.63 -8.98
CA GLU A 128 1.31 -2.41 -8.38
C GLU A 128 2.05 -2.69 -7.06
N ARG A 129 1.48 -3.53 -6.20
CA ARG A 129 2.16 -3.99 -4.98
C ARG A 129 3.48 -4.69 -5.29
N LYS A 130 3.49 -5.59 -6.27
CA LYS A 130 4.69 -6.29 -6.74
C LYS A 130 5.75 -5.30 -7.24
N ARG A 131 5.34 -4.30 -8.01
CA ARG A 131 6.22 -3.24 -8.51
C ARG A 131 6.88 -2.47 -7.36
N LEU A 132 6.10 -2.04 -6.37
CA LEU A 132 6.62 -1.34 -5.19
C LEU A 132 7.59 -2.20 -4.37
N CYS A 133 7.30 -3.48 -4.19
CA CYS A 133 8.21 -4.40 -3.53
C CYS A 133 9.52 -4.55 -4.28
N MET A 134 9.48 -4.68 -5.62
CA MET A 134 10.69 -4.77 -6.45
C MET A 134 11.53 -3.48 -6.42
N GLU A 135 10.91 -2.31 -6.39
CA GLU A 135 11.62 -1.04 -6.25
C GLU A 135 12.38 -0.96 -4.92
N LYS A 136 11.78 -1.45 -3.83
CA LYS A 136 12.45 -1.54 -2.52
C LYS A 136 13.65 -2.47 -2.54
N ILE A 137 13.52 -3.65 -3.15
CA ILE A 137 14.61 -4.62 -3.28
C ILE A 137 15.77 -4.01 -4.06
N LYS A 138 15.50 -3.40 -5.24
CA LYS A 138 16.53 -2.74 -6.05
C LYS A 138 17.27 -1.63 -5.29
N LYS A 139 16.55 -0.82 -4.50
CA LYS A 139 17.19 0.22 -3.66
C LYS A 139 18.07 -0.37 -2.56
N SER A 140 17.70 -1.54 -2.04
CA SER A 140 18.50 -2.25 -1.04
C SER A 140 19.76 -2.89 -1.64
N GLU A 141 19.64 -3.50 -2.82
CA GLU A 141 20.77 -4.11 -3.55
C GLU A 141 21.88 -3.10 -3.87
N LEU A 142 21.50 -1.88 -4.31
CA LEU A 142 22.47 -0.80 -4.56
C LEU A 142 23.25 -0.42 -3.30
N LYS A 143 22.63 -0.44 -2.13
CA LYS A 143 23.30 -0.14 -0.86
C LYS A 143 24.27 -1.25 -0.44
N MET A 144 23.99 -2.50 -0.81
CA MET A 144 24.85 -3.64 -0.49
C MET A 144 26.04 -3.77 -1.47
N SER A 145 25.87 -3.34 -2.73
CA SER A 145 26.95 -3.38 -3.74
C SER A 145 28.01 -2.31 -3.53
N PHE A 146 27.68 -1.20 -2.87
CA PHE A 146 28.62 -0.09 -2.65
C PHE A 146 29.85 -0.47 -1.82
N PRO A 147 29.75 -1.14 -0.65
CA PRO A 147 30.92 -1.55 0.12
C PRO A 147 31.78 -2.58 -0.61
N LEU A 148 31.16 -3.45 -1.43
CA LEU A 148 31.87 -4.46 -2.21
C LEU A 148 32.72 -3.83 -3.32
N ALA A 149 32.20 -2.79 -3.99
CA ALA A 149 32.94 -2.00 -4.98
C ALA A 149 34.16 -1.29 -4.34
N ILE A 150 34.02 -0.72 -3.15
CA ILE A 150 35.12 -0.09 -2.41
C ILE A 150 36.22 -1.09 -2.05
N MET A 151 35.84 -2.29 -1.57
CA MET A 151 36.78 -3.36 -1.29
C MET A 151 37.59 -3.79 -2.52
N LEU A 152 36.90 -3.90 -3.67
CA LEU A 152 37.55 -4.30 -4.92
C LEU A 152 38.53 -3.23 -5.41
N ILE A 153 38.17 -1.94 -5.34
CA ILE A 153 39.06 -0.83 -5.66
C ILE A 153 40.29 -0.81 -4.73
N SER A 154 40.09 -1.01 -3.43
CA SER A 154 41.19 -1.08 -2.44
C SER A 154 42.18 -2.23 -2.75
N LEU A 155 41.67 -3.39 -3.14
CA LEU A 155 42.47 -4.55 -3.50
C LEU A 155 43.28 -4.28 -4.77
N ILE A 156 42.71 -3.66 -5.79
CA ILE A 156 43.41 -3.26 -7.03
C ILE A 156 44.53 -2.27 -6.71
N LEU A 157 44.29 -1.25 -5.90
CA LEU A 157 45.30 -0.28 -5.51
C LEU A 157 46.44 -0.92 -4.73
N MET A 158 46.14 -1.86 -3.81
CA MET A 158 47.13 -2.55 -3.02
C MET A 158 48.05 -3.47 -3.87
N THR A 159 47.48 -4.08 -4.90
CA THR A 159 48.24 -4.96 -5.83
C THR A 159 49.02 -4.19 -6.89
N SER A 160 48.54 -3.00 -7.29
CA SER A 160 49.21 -2.16 -8.30
C SER A 160 50.38 -1.35 -7.73
N ALA A 161 50.36 -1.02 -6.43
CA ALA A 161 51.40 -0.22 -5.79
C ALA A 161 52.82 -0.78 -5.94
N PRO A 162 53.13 -2.11 -5.68
CA PRO A 162 54.46 -2.66 -5.85
C PRO A 162 54.87 -2.74 -7.33
N ALA A 163 53.92 -2.91 -8.26
CA ALA A 163 54.22 -2.96 -9.69
C ALA A 163 54.71 -1.61 -10.23
N LEU A 164 54.15 -0.51 -9.73
CA LEU A 164 54.58 0.85 -10.08
C LEU A 164 55.95 1.20 -9.50
N MET A 165 56.32 0.66 -8.33
CA MET A 165 57.66 0.85 -7.74
C MET A 165 58.79 0.12 -8.49
N GLN A 166 58.48 -0.93 -9.24
CA GLN A 166 59.51 -1.68 -10.02
C GLN A 166 59.80 -1.05 -11.38
N ILE A 167 59.00 -0.10 -11.82
CA ILE A 167 59.15 0.59 -13.14
C ILE A 167 59.93 1.90 -13.00
N THR A 168 60.08 2.43 -11.78
CA THR A 168 60.89 3.64 -11.52
C THR A 168 62.25 3.30 -11.01
#